data_b6828e65cd9b6403892e55e474013bbb
#
_entry.id   b6828e65cd9b6403892e55e474013bbb
#
_cell.length_a   1.000
_cell.length_b   1.000
_cell.length_c   1.000
_cell.angle_alpha   90.00
_cell.angle_beta   90.00
_cell.angle_gamma   90.00
#
_symmetry.space_group_name_H-M   'P 1'
#
loop_
_entity.id
_entity.type
_entity.pdbx_description
1 polymer ?
#
loop_
_entity_poly.entity_id
_entity_poly.type
_entity_poly.pdbx_seq_one_letter_code
_entity_poly.pdbx_strand_id
1 'polypeptide(L)'
;MYKKRKMFFMLMVLSLLLCGCGDHELENRSFPLAVGLESEKQGCRVVFNFPVLSEVANENADGSYTAVASKKGRDFFTIQKNYEKNSSKSIDFSHNKALILSEEFLKDEEKLQKFLEYAKTQELMARNTYLFATDLKMEHLFGLDQNLEKPLGTYLEELLEI
;
A
#
# COMPACT_ATOMS: atom_id res chain seq x y z
N MET A 1 37.65 24.36 -37.05
CA MET A 1 36.97 24.91 -35.86
C MET A 1 35.44 24.66 -35.83
N TYR A 2 34.73 24.74 -36.94
CA TYR A 2 33.26 24.63 -37.03
C TYR A 2 32.71 23.23 -36.64
N LYS A 3 33.36 22.14 -37.00
CA LYS A 3 32.96 20.76 -36.61
C LYS A 3 33.02 20.52 -35.09
N LYS A 4 34.05 21.01 -34.41
CA LYS A 4 34.19 20.88 -32.94
C LYS A 4 33.09 21.64 -32.19
N ARG A 5 32.68 22.79 -32.71
CA ARG A 5 31.62 23.61 -32.13
C ARG A 5 30.24 22.98 -32.30
N LYS A 6 29.95 22.33 -33.44
CA LYS A 6 28.73 21.55 -33.67
C LYS A 6 28.66 20.31 -32.75
N MET A 7 29.79 19.62 -32.60
CA MET A 7 29.87 18.45 -31.72
C MET A 7 29.67 18.81 -30.26
N PHE A 8 30.19 19.96 -29.79
CA PHE A 8 29.99 20.47 -28.44
C PHE A 8 28.54 20.86 -28.21
N PHE A 9 27.88 21.50 -29.18
CA PHE A 9 26.46 21.87 -29.10
C PHE A 9 25.55 20.62 -29.08
N MET A 10 25.87 19.61 -29.87
CA MET A 10 25.13 18.34 -29.88
C MET A 10 25.29 17.57 -28.56
N LEU A 11 26.50 17.59 -27.95
CA LEU A 11 26.72 17.01 -26.63
C LEU A 11 25.95 17.74 -25.53
N MET A 12 25.89 19.06 -25.60
CA MET A 12 25.13 19.90 -24.66
C MET A 12 23.62 19.68 -24.77
N VAL A 13 23.06 19.52 -25.97
CA VAL A 13 21.65 19.17 -26.17
C VAL A 13 21.36 17.75 -25.68
N LEU A 14 22.27 16.79 -25.92
CA LEU A 14 22.12 15.42 -25.43
C LEU A 14 22.12 15.35 -23.89
N SER A 15 22.96 16.16 -23.22
CA SER A 15 22.99 16.20 -21.75
C SER A 15 21.72 16.82 -21.14
N LEU A 16 21.06 17.75 -21.83
CA LEU A 16 19.78 18.33 -21.41
C LEU A 16 18.61 17.31 -21.51
N LEU A 17 18.70 16.36 -22.45
CA LEU A 17 17.69 15.29 -22.60
C LEU A 17 17.81 14.19 -21.54
N LEU A 18 18.93 14.09 -20.83
CA LEU A 18 19.16 13.13 -19.75
C LEU A 18 18.71 13.62 -18.35
N CYS A 19 18.34 14.88 -18.21
CA CYS A 19 17.88 15.49 -16.94
C CYS A 19 16.37 15.34 -16.69
N GLY A 20 15.72 14.27 -17.13
CA GLY A 20 14.27 14.14 -17.12
C GLY A 20 13.72 12.89 -16.48
N CYS A 21 14.04 12.60 -15.22
CA CYS A 21 13.23 11.66 -14.42
C CYS A 21 13.04 12.25 -13.03
N GLY A 22 11.96 13.00 -12.84
CA GLY A 22 11.42 13.31 -11.52
C GLY A 22 10.61 12.13 -11.02
N ASP A 23 11.25 11.00 -10.76
CA ASP A 23 10.62 9.90 -10.02
C ASP A 23 10.45 10.32 -8.58
N HIS A 24 9.23 10.12 -8.05
CA HIS A 24 8.99 10.18 -6.62
C HIS A 24 9.94 9.18 -5.96
N GLU A 25 10.86 9.68 -5.15
CA GLU A 25 11.84 8.87 -4.45
C GLU A 25 11.13 7.75 -3.70
N LEU A 26 11.61 6.50 -3.81
CA LEU A 26 11.06 5.32 -3.15
C LEU A 26 10.93 5.52 -1.63
N GLU A 27 11.81 6.35 -1.06
CA GLU A 27 11.82 6.71 0.36
C GLU A 27 10.54 7.45 0.80
N ASN A 28 9.86 8.13 -0.13
CA ASN A 28 8.61 8.85 0.10
C ASN A 28 7.35 8.00 -0.17
N ARG A 29 7.50 6.68 -0.33
CA ARG A 29 6.40 5.74 -0.51
C ARG A 29 6.27 4.79 0.67
N SER A 30 5.05 4.38 0.96
CA SER A 30 4.73 3.31 1.91
C SER A 30 3.99 2.21 1.17
N PHE A 31 4.48 0.99 1.28
CA PHE A 31 3.97 -0.18 0.55
C PHE A 31 3.25 -1.12 1.54
N PRO A 32 1.93 -1.05 1.66
CA PRO A 32 1.21 -2.01 2.51
C PRO A 32 1.25 -3.41 1.89
N LEU A 33 1.43 -4.43 2.72
CA LEU A 33 1.35 -5.84 2.35
C LEU A 33 -0.07 -6.40 2.52
N ALA A 34 -0.82 -5.85 3.48
CA ALA A 34 -2.24 -6.14 3.66
C ALA A 34 -3.02 -4.87 3.93
N VAL A 35 -4.26 -4.82 3.44
CA VAL A 35 -5.21 -3.74 3.69
C VAL A 35 -6.53 -4.35 4.17
N GLY A 36 -7.01 -3.90 5.34
CA GLY A 36 -8.28 -4.30 5.91
C GLY A 36 -9.32 -3.17 5.84
N LEU A 37 -10.57 -3.50 5.48
CA LEU A 37 -11.72 -2.58 5.51
C LEU A 37 -12.81 -3.11 6.43
N GLU A 38 -13.24 -2.28 7.36
CA GLU A 38 -14.32 -2.56 8.30
C GLU A 38 -15.38 -1.47 8.24
N SER A 39 -16.66 -1.84 8.31
CA SER A 39 -17.75 -0.87 8.35
C SER A 39 -17.80 -0.19 9.72
N GLU A 40 -18.01 1.13 9.74
CA GLU A 40 -18.27 1.93 10.94
C GLU A 40 -19.63 2.59 10.81
N LYS A 41 -20.22 3.03 11.93
CA LYS A 41 -21.54 3.70 11.92
C LYS A 41 -21.59 4.88 10.94
N GLN A 42 -20.50 5.62 10.84
CA GLN A 42 -20.35 6.73 9.89
C GLN A 42 -19.06 6.53 9.08
N GLY A 43 -19.19 5.92 7.88
CA GLY A 43 -18.07 5.63 7.02
C GLY A 43 -17.42 4.27 7.26
N CYS A 44 -16.10 4.20 7.20
CA CYS A 44 -15.36 2.96 7.35
C CYS A 44 -14.06 3.15 8.16
N ARG A 45 -13.51 2.04 8.60
CA ARG A 45 -12.15 1.94 9.12
C ARG A 45 -11.29 1.23 8.10
N VAL A 46 -10.08 1.75 7.88
CA VAL A 46 -9.05 1.11 7.06
C VAL A 46 -7.86 0.80 7.95
N VAL A 47 -7.35 -0.41 7.81
CA VAL A 47 -6.13 -0.87 8.48
C VAL A 47 -5.10 -1.18 7.42
N PHE A 48 -3.95 -0.52 7.51
CA PHE A 48 -2.79 -0.76 6.64
C PHE A 48 -1.74 -1.52 7.43
N ASN A 49 -1.19 -2.57 6.84
CA ASN A 49 -0.09 -3.36 7.38
C ASN A 49 1.16 -3.11 6.53
N PHE A 50 2.14 -2.43 7.09
CA PHE A 50 3.39 -2.07 6.39
C PHE A 50 4.55 -2.94 6.88
N PRO A 51 5.47 -3.37 6.01
CA PRO A 51 6.69 -4.06 6.44
C PRO A 51 7.62 -3.09 7.19
N VAL A 52 8.23 -3.56 8.27
CA VAL A 52 9.31 -2.86 8.98
C VAL A 52 10.64 -3.34 8.40
N LEU A 53 11.21 -2.57 7.49
CA LEU A 53 12.41 -2.96 6.72
C LEU A 53 13.64 -3.23 7.59
N SER A 54 13.76 -2.56 8.75
CA SER A 54 14.86 -2.78 9.70
C SER A 54 14.81 -4.15 10.36
N GLU A 55 13.61 -4.70 10.55
CA GLU A 55 13.39 -6.02 11.18
C GLU A 55 13.49 -7.15 10.16
N VAL A 56 13.02 -6.92 8.93
CA VAL A 56 13.13 -7.89 7.83
C VAL A 56 14.59 -8.14 7.43
N ALA A 57 15.48 -7.17 7.64
CA ALA A 57 16.90 -7.31 7.35
C ALA A 57 17.71 -8.03 8.44
N ASN A 58 17.14 -8.23 9.65
CA ASN A 58 17.80 -8.87 10.79
C ASN A 58 17.11 -10.20 11.11
N GLU A 59 17.67 -11.30 10.64
CA GLU A 59 17.18 -12.68 10.93
C GLU A 59 17.13 -13.04 12.44
N ASN A 60 17.66 -12.19 13.32
CA ASN A 60 17.72 -12.38 14.78
C ASN A 60 16.93 -11.31 15.56
N ALA A 61 16.04 -10.55 14.92
CA ALA A 61 15.29 -9.51 15.59
C ALA A 61 14.06 -10.11 16.30
N ASP A 62 13.96 -9.90 17.61
CA ASP A 62 12.78 -10.24 18.44
C ASP A 62 11.62 -9.23 18.23
N GLY A 63 11.59 -8.55 17.09
CA GLY A 63 10.68 -7.46 16.76
C GLY A 63 9.52 -7.86 15.85
N SER A 64 8.49 -7.01 15.79
CA SER A 64 7.38 -7.19 14.85
C SER A 64 7.84 -6.87 13.41
N TYR A 65 7.63 -7.80 12.48
CA TYR A 65 7.96 -7.62 11.05
C TYR A 65 7.11 -6.54 10.36
N THR A 66 6.09 -6.03 11.03
CA THR A 66 5.16 -5.08 10.45
C THR A 66 4.75 -3.98 11.40
N ALA A 67 4.39 -2.84 10.81
CA ALA A 67 3.73 -1.72 11.48
C ALA A 67 2.27 -1.62 11.00
N VAL A 68 1.34 -1.55 11.93
CA VAL A 68 -0.10 -1.45 11.65
C VAL A 68 -0.58 -0.02 11.85
N ALA A 69 -1.20 0.56 10.83
CA ALA A 69 -1.85 1.86 10.90
C ALA A 69 -3.37 1.73 10.71
N SER A 70 -4.15 2.00 11.74
CA SER A 70 -5.61 2.00 11.69
C SER A 70 -6.16 3.42 11.65
N LYS A 71 -7.03 3.73 10.68
CA LYS A 71 -7.64 5.03 10.48
C LYS A 71 -9.13 4.90 10.18
N LYS A 72 -9.93 5.84 10.70
CA LYS A 72 -11.37 5.96 10.41
C LYS A 72 -11.65 7.18 9.56
N GLY A 73 -12.66 7.10 8.72
CA GLY A 73 -13.10 8.22 7.90
C GLY A 73 -14.36 7.89 7.10
N ARG A 74 -14.80 8.86 6.31
CA ARG A 74 -16.02 8.74 5.52
C ARG A 74 -15.94 7.63 4.47
N ASP A 75 -14.81 7.52 3.80
CA ASP A 75 -14.55 6.57 2.73
C ASP A 75 -13.04 6.28 2.63
N PHE A 76 -12.69 5.24 1.88
CA PHE A 76 -11.31 4.79 1.70
C PHE A 76 -10.39 5.90 1.15
N PHE A 77 -10.85 6.62 0.12
CA PHE A 77 -10.08 7.69 -0.50
C PHE A 77 -9.72 8.79 0.51
N THR A 78 -10.71 9.23 1.29
CA THR A 78 -10.50 10.27 2.32
C THR A 78 -9.50 9.80 3.39
N ILE A 79 -9.59 8.53 3.80
CA ILE A 79 -8.68 7.93 4.78
C ILE A 79 -7.27 7.88 4.24
N GLN A 80 -7.08 7.39 3.00
CA GLN A 80 -5.78 7.34 2.36
C GLN A 80 -5.14 8.72 2.26
N LYS A 81 -5.87 9.71 1.72
CA LYS A 81 -5.38 11.08 1.58
C LYS A 81 -4.99 11.73 2.91
N ASN A 82 -5.76 11.48 3.96
CA ASN A 82 -5.43 11.96 5.31
C ASN A 82 -4.18 11.26 5.87
N TYR A 83 -4.02 9.96 5.60
CA TYR A 83 -2.82 9.24 6.00
C TYR A 83 -1.58 9.80 5.30
N GLU A 84 -1.62 9.92 3.96
CA GLU A 84 -0.53 10.47 3.14
C GLU A 84 -0.12 11.87 3.58
N LYS A 85 -1.11 12.74 3.85
CA LYS A 85 -0.86 14.10 4.34
C LYS A 85 -0.13 14.13 5.69
N ASN A 86 -0.48 13.19 6.59
CA ASN A 86 0.07 13.17 7.95
C ASN A 86 1.41 12.42 8.04
N SER A 87 1.65 11.45 7.16
CA SER A 87 2.89 10.66 7.13
C SER A 87 3.97 11.27 6.22
N SER A 88 3.61 12.27 5.40
CA SER A 88 4.45 12.80 4.31
C SER A 88 4.89 11.74 3.30
N LYS A 89 4.20 10.59 3.27
CA LYS A 89 4.46 9.47 2.36
C LYS A 89 3.21 9.15 1.56
N SER A 90 3.36 8.87 0.27
CA SER A 90 2.28 8.32 -0.55
C SER A 90 2.14 6.81 -0.32
N ILE A 91 0.90 6.31 -0.37
CA ILE A 91 0.66 4.86 -0.32
C ILE A 91 0.72 4.30 -1.74
N ASP A 92 1.55 3.28 -1.92
CA ASP A 92 1.69 2.54 -3.17
C ASP A 92 1.25 1.09 -2.94
N PHE A 93 0.17 0.68 -3.59
CA PHE A 93 -0.43 -0.64 -3.43
C PHE A 93 0.19 -1.74 -4.32
N SER A 94 1.27 -1.44 -5.04
CA SER A 94 1.92 -2.39 -5.96
C SER A 94 2.41 -3.67 -5.29
N HIS A 95 2.67 -3.62 -3.98
CA HIS A 95 3.12 -4.76 -3.18
C HIS A 95 2.01 -5.34 -2.27
N ASN A 96 0.78 -4.83 -2.40
CA ASN A 96 -0.33 -5.34 -1.59
C ASN A 96 -0.68 -6.77 -1.99
N LYS A 97 -0.62 -7.70 -1.03
CA LYS A 97 -0.88 -9.13 -1.22
C LYS A 97 -2.31 -9.50 -0.86
N ALA A 98 -2.85 -8.88 0.19
CA ALA A 98 -4.17 -9.19 0.73
C ALA A 98 -5.03 -7.94 0.90
N LEU A 99 -6.26 -8.01 0.39
CA LEU A 99 -7.34 -7.08 0.67
C LEU A 99 -8.39 -7.84 1.49
N ILE A 100 -8.64 -7.39 2.72
CA ILE A 100 -9.49 -8.09 3.68
C ILE A 100 -10.71 -7.23 3.98
N LEU A 101 -11.89 -7.73 3.68
CA LEU A 101 -13.15 -7.03 3.91
C LEU A 101 -13.92 -7.69 5.04
N SER A 102 -14.41 -6.89 6.01
CA SER A 102 -15.32 -7.44 7.02
C SER A 102 -16.66 -7.80 6.39
N GLU A 103 -17.36 -8.79 6.97
CA GLU A 103 -18.70 -9.16 6.50
C GLU A 103 -19.67 -7.98 6.55
N GLU A 104 -19.59 -7.14 7.58
CA GLU A 104 -20.43 -5.95 7.70
C GLU A 104 -20.14 -4.95 6.56
N PHE A 105 -18.88 -4.82 6.14
CA PHE A 105 -18.52 -3.96 5.02
C PHE A 105 -19.05 -4.52 3.70
N LEU A 106 -18.98 -5.85 3.51
CA LEU A 106 -19.52 -6.53 2.32
C LEU A 106 -21.05 -6.44 2.22
N LYS A 107 -21.75 -6.39 3.34
CA LYS A 107 -23.23 -6.23 3.41
C LYS A 107 -23.70 -4.79 3.18
N ASP A 108 -22.80 -3.80 3.29
CA ASP A 108 -23.11 -2.38 3.07
C ASP A 108 -22.86 -2.02 1.60
N GLU A 109 -23.91 -2.18 0.77
CA GLU A 109 -23.81 -2.01 -0.69
C GLU A 109 -23.27 -0.64 -1.08
N GLU A 110 -23.67 0.44 -0.38
CA GLU A 110 -23.24 1.80 -0.69
C GLU A 110 -21.72 1.98 -0.47
N LYS A 111 -21.22 1.49 0.67
CA LYS A 111 -19.78 1.60 1.00
C LYS A 111 -18.95 0.71 0.10
N LEU A 112 -19.43 -0.51 -0.16
CA LEU A 112 -18.75 -1.45 -1.05
C LEU A 112 -18.67 -0.88 -2.48
N GLN A 113 -19.75 -0.34 -3.01
CA GLN A 113 -19.75 0.25 -4.34
C GLN A 113 -18.76 1.42 -4.44
N LYS A 114 -18.80 2.35 -3.48
CA LYS A 114 -17.84 3.49 -3.44
C LYS A 114 -16.39 3.02 -3.40
N PHE A 115 -16.12 1.98 -2.61
CA PHE A 115 -14.78 1.40 -2.53
C PHE A 115 -14.37 0.77 -3.87
N LEU A 116 -15.25 -0.03 -4.50
CA LEU A 116 -14.96 -0.68 -5.78
C LEU A 116 -14.75 0.33 -6.92
N GLU A 117 -15.51 1.41 -6.94
CA GLU A 117 -15.32 2.51 -7.90
C GLU A 117 -13.93 3.15 -7.72
N TYR A 118 -13.52 3.38 -6.48
CA TYR A 118 -12.19 3.88 -6.18
C TYR A 118 -11.10 2.87 -6.56
N ALA A 119 -11.24 1.61 -6.16
CA ALA A 119 -10.26 0.55 -6.43
C ALA A 119 -9.99 0.36 -7.93
N LYS A 120 -11.02 0.53 -8.78
CA LYS A 120 -10.88 0.49 -10.25
C LYS A 120 -9.96 1.60 -10.80
N THR A 121 -9.84 2.72 -10.09
CA THR A 121 -8.94 3.82 -10.48
C THR A 121 -7.49 3.57 -10.06
N GLN A 122 -7.27 2.58 -9.19
CA GLN A 122 -5.95 2.20 -8.67
C GLN A 122 -5.46 0.95 -9.40
N GLU A 123 -4.85 1.14 -10.58
CA GLU A 123 -4.38 0.03 -11.43
C GLU A 123 -3.49 -0.99 -10.68
N LEU A 124 -2.76 -0.54 -9.68
CA LEU A 124 -1.83 -1.36 -8.92
C LEU A 124 -2.50 -2.22 -7.85
N MET A 125 -3.72 -1.85 -7.37
CA MET A 125 -4.47 -2.63 -6.40
C MET A 125 -5.13 -3.88 -7.01
N ALA A 126 -5.32 -3.91 -8.33
CA ALA A 126 -6.19 -4.91 -8.99
C ALA A 126 -5.46 -6.15 -9.51
N ARG A 127 -4.14 -6.14 -9.70
CA ARG A 127 -3.48 -7.20 -10.49
C ARG A 127 -3.00 -8.41 -9.71
N ASN A 128 -2.55 -8.24 -8.48
CA ASN A 128 -1.90 -9.30 -7.70
C ASN A 128 -2.37 -9.33 -6.24
N THR A 129 -3.57 -8.81 -5.96
CA THR A 129 -4.10 -8.75 -4.60
C THR A 129 -5.18 -9.81 -4.43
N TYR A 130 -4.99 -10.70 -3.47
CA TYR A 130 -6.02 -11.67 -3.08
C TYR A 130 -7.08 -11.01 -2.21
N LEU A 131 -8.35 -11.36 -2.45
CA LEU A 131 -9.48 -10.83 -1.70
C LEU A 131 -9.94 -11.84 -0.64
N PHE A 132 -10.01 -11.39 0.60
CA PHE A 132 -10.49 -12.17 1.74
C PHE A 132 -11.71 -11.54 2.39
N ALA A 133 -12.58 -12.37 2.93
CA ALA A 133 -13.67 -11.95 3.79
C ALA A 133 -13.43 -12.47 5.22
N THR A 134 -13.86 -11.69 6.23
CA THR A 134 -13.71 -12.08 7.62
C THR A 134 -14.87 -11.58 8.48
N ASP A 135 -15.26 -12.36 9.47
CA ASP A 135 -16.16 -12.00 10.56
C ASP A 135 -15.40 -11.44 11.78
N LEU A 136 -14.07 -11.57 11.79
CA LEU A 136 -13.24 -11.02 12.86
C LEU A 136 -13.13 -9.48 12.72
N LYS A 137 -13.00 -8.81 13.87
CA LYS A 137 -12.64 -7.39 13.88
C LYS A 137 -11.24 -7.21 13.32
N MET A 138 -11.05 -6.19 12.49
CA MET A 138 -9.76 -5.90 11.85
C MET A 138 -8.64 -5.70 12.87
N GLU A 139 -8.94 -5.06 14.01
CA GLU A 139 -7.97 -4.87 15.09
C GLU A 139 -7.44 -6.19 15.65
N HIS A 140 -8.32 -7.19 15.81
CA HIS A 140 -7.92 -8.52 16.26
C HIS A 140 -7.12 -9.26 15.19
N LEU A 141 -7.61 -9.27 13.94
CA LEU A 141 -6.94 -9.97 12.83
C LEU A 141 -5.53 -9.43 12.59
N PHE A 142 -5.37 -8.12 12.51
CA PHE A 142 -4.06 -7.48 12.32
C PHE A 142 -3.19 -7.54 13.59
N GLY A 143 -3.79 -7.74 14.76
CA GLY A 143 -3.06 -8.00 16.00
C GLY A 143 -2.38 -9.38 16.03
N LEU A 144 -2.90 -10.36 15.26
CA LEU A 144 -2.27 -11.69 15.13
C LEU A 144 -0.92 -11.63 14.41
N ASP A 145 -0.68 -10.60 13.62
CA ASP A 145 0.55 -10.38 12.86
C ASP A 145 1.82 -10.45 13.74
N GLN A 146 1.71 -10.00 15.00
CA GLN A 146 2.80 -10.08 15.98
C GLN A 146 3.20 -11.52 16.35
N ASN A 147 2.32 -12.49 16.11
CA ASN A 147 2.55 -13.91 16.41
C ASN A 147 2.91 -14.72 15.17
N LEU A 148 2.96 -14.08 14.00
CA LEU A 148 3.34 -14.75 12.75
C LEU A 148 4.84 -14.56 12.50
N GLU A 149 5.47 -15.58 11.92
CA GLU A 149 6.89 -15.54 11.53
C GLU A 149 7.12 -14.66 10.29
N LYS A 150 6.06 -14.14 9.67
CA LYS A 150 6.08 -13.32 8.46
C LYS A 150 4.88 -12.36 8.46
N PRO A 151 4.92 -11.28 7.67
CA PRO A 151 3.82 -10.34 7.53
C PRO A 151 2.51 -11.03 7.14
N LEU A 152 1.39 -10.59 7.73
CA LEU A 152 0.05 -11.16 7.49
C LEU A 152 -0.30 -11.27 6.00
N GLY A 153 0.01 -10.24 5.21
CA GLY A 153 -0.26 -10.26 3.77
C GLY A 153 0.48 -11.37 3.05
N THR A 154 1.74 -11.61 3.38
CA THR A 154 2.56 -12.70 2.83
C THR A 154 2.04 -14.06 3.30
N TYR A 155 1.69 -14.19 4.57
CA TYR A 155 1.11 -15.42 5.12
C TYR A 155 -0.17 -15.81 4.39
N LEU A 156 -1.09 -14.85 4.16
CA LEU A 156 -2.34 -15.10 3.48
C LEU A 156 -2.15 -15.44 1.99
N GLU A 157 -1.18 -14.83 1.32
CA GLU A 157 -0.83 -15.17 -0.07
C GLU A 157 -0.38 -16.63 -0.16
N GLU A 158 0.55 -17.06 0.68
CA GLU A 158 1.08 -18.42 0.69
C GLU A 158 0.03 -19.49 0.99
N LEU A 159 -1.01 -19.18 1.78
CA LEU A 159 -2.13 -20.11 2.02
C LEU A 159 -2.91 -20.47 0.75
N LEU A 160 -2.86 -19.60 -0.28
CA LEU A 160 -3.57 -19.81 -1.54
C LEU A 160 -2.69 -20.39 -2.65
N GLU A 161 -1.35 -20.42 -2.44
CA GLU A 161 -0.40 -20.99 -3.41
C GLU A 161 -0.10 -22.47 -3.18
N ILE A 162 -0.74 -23.09 -2.16
CA ILE A 162 -0.68 -24.53 -1.89
C ILE A 162 -1.75 -25.20 -2.79
#